data_f2facacd6f9ce1fe0090135b00b4b068
#
_entry.id   f2facacd6f9ce1fe0090135b00b4b068
#
_cell.length_a   1.000
_cell.length_b   1.000
_cell.length_c   1.000
_cell.angle_alpha   90.00
_cell.angle_beta   90.00
_cell.angle_gamma   90.00
#
_symmetry.space_group_name_H-M   'P 1'
#
loop_
_entity.id
_entity.type
_entity.pdbx_description
1 polymer ?
#
loop_
_entity_poly.entity_id
_entity_poly.type
_entity_poly.pdbx_seq_one_letter_code
_entity_poly.pdbx_strand_id
1 'polypeptide(L)'
;MKNSIHFYVSPKNGFAWLMTVLLAASAVTRIVLFCSMPNPGNVWWGLVLPVAATLLYILITMVQGQEQFYKTAIPVWMLALFAAVWAKDGLGGRATVALFWIALFCISFLYTDITSGIRFQRAWLLFPVMLTPLAAVFYYNRQAIFARNWPAVVTLLPNTLLFLGCTLLIFAIRIHPAGEYHPTWGDRVDGRRIRTLSPTYSIIPYIMVNRNGASNLFEEHLDISNAERYIRQKRREGLTNFGLIHVFLACFCRGIAKYPGINRFIAGQRVYSRGEDIQFCMTVKKDMSTDGEETEIKLHLTPRDTADDVYRKLNEAVEKAKNSPAEAGVDNVAFVLTLLPGVFLKFCVWLLKTLDYFGLLPKALLEVSPFHGSIYFTSMGSLGIPPIYHHLYDFGNLPIFGAFGCKRKAYELQEDGTAVERKYVDFRFTVDERIVDGFYYAAFLKYFRRMLRHPEVLDNPPETVVKDIV
;
A
#
# COMPACT_ATOMS: atom_id res chain seq x y z
N MET A 1 12.58 31.07 4.16
CA MET A 1 11.92 29.92 3.47
C MET A 1 11.39 30.45 2.13
N LYS A 2 11.97 30.03 1.00
CA LYS A 2 11.44 30.38 -0.32
C LYS A 2 10.17 29.60 -0.53
N ASN A 3 9.01 30.26 -0.52
CA ASN A 3 7.75 29.67 -0.94
C ASN A 3 7.81 29.43 -2.46
N SER A 4 8.13 28.21 -2.85
CA SER A 4 8.01 27.81 -4.25
C SER A 4 6.55 27.46 -4.53
N ILE A 5 5.93 28.17 -5.46
CA ILE A 5 4.61 27.84 -5.98
C ILE A 5 4.78 26.60 -6.86
N HIS A 6 4.22 25.47 -6.44
CA HIS A 6 4.22 24.25 -7.22
C HIS A 6 2.86 24.04 -7.88
N PHE A 7 2.83 23.89 -9.18
CA PHE A 7 1.62 23.50 -9.90
C PHE A 7 1.33 22.01 -9.64
N TYR A 8 0.17 21.74 -9.08
CA TYR A 8 -0.26 20.39 -8.72
C TYR A 8 -0.64 19.53 -9.94
N VAL A 9 -1.15 20.15 -11.00
CA VAL A 9 -1.52 19.47 -12.24
C VAL A 9 -0.28 19.21 -13.06
N SER A 10 0.26 17.99 -12.94
CA SER A 10 1.37 17.54 -13.80
C SER A 10 0.88 16.46 -14.77
N PRO A 11 1.52 16.29 -15.94
CA PRO A 11 1.20 15.20 -16.88
C PRO A 11 1.29 13.80 -16.24
N LYS A 12 2.00 13.66 -15.13
CA LYS A 12 2.16 12.42 -14.38
C LYS A 12 0.96 12.09 -13.48
N ASN A 13 0.05 13.03 -13.26
CA ASN A 13 -1.15 12.84 -12.44
C ASN A 13 -2.41 12.80 -13.30
N GLY A 14 -2.66 11.67 -13.94
CA GLY A 14 -3.81 11.48 -14.83
C GLY A 14 -5.17 11.73 -14.18
N PHE A 15 -5.26 11.55 -12.86
CA PHE A 15 -6.49 11.80 -12.12
C PHE A 15 -6.77 13.31 -11.96
N ALA A 16 -5.76 14.11 -11.63
CA ALA A 16 -5.90 15.56 -11.56
C ALA A 16 -6.23 16.16 -12.95
N TRP A 17 -5.68 15.60 -14.02
CA TRP A 17 -6.05 15.96 -15.39
C TRP A 17 -7.52 15.65 -15.69
N LEU A 18 -7.99 14.45 -15.35
CA LEU A 18 -9.40 14.08 -15.54
C LEU A 18 -10.33 15.05 -14.82
N MET A 19 -10.01 15.43 -13.58
CA MET A 19 -10.78 16.41 -12.80
C MET A 19 -10.82 17.78 -13.48
N THR A 20 -9.67 18.28 -13.93
CA THR A 20 -9.56 19.55 -14.62
C THR A 20 -10.37 19.54 -15.92
N VAL A 21 -10.33 18.45 -16.68
CA VAL A 21 -11.13 18.27 -17.90
C VAL A 21 -12.63 18.29 -17.60
N LEU A 22 -13.08 17.58 -16.55
CA LEU A 22 -14.50 17.57 -16.16
C LEU A 22 -15.00 18.97 -15.75
N LEU A 23 -14.21 19.72 -14.99
CA LEU A 23 -14.54 21.09 -14.61
C LEU A 23 -14.55 22.05 -15.81
N ALA A 24 -13.56 21.94 -16.70
CA ALA A 24 -13.53 22.70 -17.93
C ALA A 24 -14.74 22.38 -18.82
N ALA A 25 -15.08 21.10 -18.97
CA ALA A 25 -16.24 20.65 -19.73
C ALA A 25 -17.56 21.20 -19.11
N SER A 26 -17.66 21.27 -17.79
CA SER A 26 -18.81 21.91 -17.10
C SER A 26 -18.95 23.39 -17.49
N ALA A 27 -17.83 24.12 -17.49
CA ALA A 27 -17.83 25.54 -17.88
C ALA A 27 -18.22 25.74 -19.37
N VAL A 28 -17.64 24.95 -20.27
CA VAL A 28 -17.92 25.00 -21.71
C VAL A 28 -19.37 24.65 -22.00
N THR A 29 -19.88 23.55 -21.44
CA THR A 29 -21.28 23.14 -21.65
C THR A 29 -22.26 24.18 -21.12
N ARG A 30 -21.93 24.86 -20.01
CA ARG A 30 -22.75 25.96 -19.48
C ARG A 30 -22.77 27.16 -20.44
N ILE A 31 -21.64 27.54 -21.00
CA ILE A 31 -21.55 28.63 -22.00
C ILE A 31 -22.39 28.27 -23.22
N VAL A 32 -22.23 27.09 -23.79
CA VAL A 32 -22.96 26.63 -24.97
C VAL A 32 -24.46 26.63 -24.74
N LEU A 33 -24.91 26.05 -23.61
CA LEU A 33 -26.34 26.00 -23.27
C LEU A 33 -26.92 27.38 -23.04
N PHE A 34 -26.19 28.28 -22.37
CA PHE A 34 -26.65 29.65 -22.13
C PHE A 34 -26.83 30.42 -23.46
N CYS A 35 -25.87 30.30 -24.39
CA CYS A 35 -25.97 30.93 -25.70
C CYS A 35 -27.03 30.33 -26.62
N SER A 36 -27.40 29.05 -26.41
CA SER A 36 -28.40 28.33 -27.19
C SER A 36 -29.84 28.53 -26.71
N MET A 37 -30.06 29.12 -25.55
CA MET A 37 -31.40 29.30 -24.98
C MET A 37 -32.06 30.58 -25.52
N PRO A 38 -33.30 30.51 -25.97
CA PRO A 38 -34.03 31.72 -26.50
C PRO A 38 -34.28 32.77 -25.44
N ASN A 39 -34.34 32.39 -24.12
CA ASN A 39 -34.48 33.31 -22.99
C ASN A 39 -33.53 32.83 -21.85
N PRO A 40 -32.25 33.17 -21.92
CA PRO A 40 -31.26 32.62 -20.98
C PRO A 40 -31.28 33.23 -19.58
N GLY A 41 -32.13 34.20 -19.31
CA GLY A 41 -32.20 34.88 -18.04
C GLY A 41 -31.06 35.86 -17.78
N ASN A 42 -30.75 36.12 -16.51
CA ASN A 42 -29.71 37.08 -16.14
C ASN A 42 -28.30 36.51 -16.42
N VAL A 43 -27.54 37.18 -17.28
CA VAL A 43 -26.19 36.79 -17.72
C VAL A 43 -25.23 36.61 -16.53
N TRP A 44 -25.30 37.48 -15.56
CA TRP A 44 -24.41 37.43 -14.40
C TRP A 44 -24.59 36.16 -13.57
N TRP A 45 -25.84 35.82 -13.24
CA TRP A 45 -26.16 34.68 -12.40
C TRP A 45 -26.18 33.35 -13.17
N GLY A 46 -26.59 33.40 -14.44
CA GLY A 46 -26.70 32.19 -15.27
C GLY A 46 -25.37 31.73 -15.92
N LEU A 47 -24.48 32.67 -16.20
CA LEU A 47 -23.24 32.39 -16.95
C LEU A 47 -21.99 32.88 -16.23
N VAL A 48 -21.86 34.19 -16.00
CA VAL A 48 -20.60 34.83 -15.60
C VAL A 48 -20.11 34.30 -14.25
N LEU A 49 -20.92 34.34 -13.23
CA LEU A 49 -20.52 33.89 -11.88
C LEU A 49 -20.21 32.42 -11.80
N PRO A 50 -21.05 31.49 -12.33
CA PRO A 50 -20.71 30.07 -12.31
C PRO A 50 -19.44 29.71 -13.09
N VAL A 51 -19.23 30.34 -14.25
CA VAL A 51 -18.02 30.09 -15.07
C VAL A 51 -16.78 30.66 -14.38
N ALA A 52 -16.84 31.91 -13.91
CA ALA A 52 -15.75 32.55 -13.19
C ALA A 52 -15.38 31.77 -11.92
N ALA A 53 -16.37 31.33 -11.15
CA ALA A 53 -16.16 30.52 -9.95
C ALA A 53 -15.51 29.17 -10.30
N THR A 54 -15.93 28.52 -11.39
CA THR A 54 -15.34 27.25 -11.83
C THR A 54 -13.90 27.43 -12.27
N LEU A 55 -13.60 28.45 -13.07
CA LEU A 55 -12.24 28.76 -13.52
C LEU A 55 -11.32 29.13 -12.37
N LEU A 56 -11.82 29.92 -11.42
CA LEU A 56 -11.02 30.28 -10.25
C LEU A 56 -10.79 29.10 -9.31
N TYR A 57 -11.78 28.20 -9.17
CA TYR A 57 -11.62 26.97 -8.45
C TYR A 57 -10.53 26.07 -9.08
N ILE A 58 -10.52 25.94 -10.43
CA ILE A 58 -9.45 25.24 -11.15
C ILE A 58 -8.10 25.89 -10.87
N LEU A 59 -8.00 27.21 -10.97
CA LEU A 59 -6.77 27.94 -10.73
C LEU A 59 -6.23 27.73 -9.31
N ILE A 60 -7.11 27.83 -8.30
CA ILE A 60 -6.74 27.63 -6.90
C ILE A 60 -6.23 26.20 -6.68
N THR A 61 -6.85 25.21 -7.30
CA THR A 61 -6.45 23.81 -7.13
C THR A 61 -5.18 23.44 -7.90
N MET A 62 -4.80 24.23 -8.91
CA MET A 62 -3.53 24.07 -9.63
C MET A 62 -2.33 24.63 -8.84
N VAL A 63 -2.55 25.50 -7.88
CA VAL A 63 -1.50 26.17 -7.12
C VAL A 63 -1.38 25.54 -5.74
N GLN A 64 -0.27 24.83 -5.48
CA GLN A 64 0.10 24.38 -4.14
C GLN A 64 0.77 25.52 -3.38
N GLY A 65 0.21 25.98 -2.27
CA GLY A 65 0.92 27.03 -1.60
C GLY A 65 0.60 27.28 -0.14
N GLN A 66 -0.64 27.32 0.26
CA GLN A 66 -0.95 27.65 1.65
C GLN A 66 -2.18 26.86 2.15
N GLU A 67 -1.94 25.98 3.08
CA GLU A 67 -2.95 25.09 3.66
C GLU A 67 -4.19 25.83 4.19
N GLN A 68 -4.00 26.99 4.81
CA GLN A 68 -5.09 27.82 5.33
C GLN A 68 -5.94 28.44 4.22
N PHE A 69 -5.36 28.76 3.06
CA PHE A 69 -6.10 29.34 1.95
C PHE A 69 -7.09 28.34 1.35
N TYR A 70 -6.70 27.08 1.21
CA TYR A 70 -7.61 26.04 0.72
C TYR A 70 -8.75 25.73 1.70
N LYS A 71 -8.48 25.73 3.00
CA LYS A 71 -9.50 25.49 4.02
C LYS A 71 -10.58 26.56 4.05
N THR A 72 -10.26 27.80 3.68
CA THR A 72 -11.20 28.92 3.68
C THR A 72 -11.77 29.24 2.30
N ALA A 73 -10.96 29.18 1.25
CA ALA A 73 -11.37 29.56 -0.10
C ALA A 73 -12.35 28.56 -0.71
N ILE A 74 -12.15 27.26 -0.53
CA ILE A 74 -13.04 26.23 -1.08
C ILE A 74 -14.47 26.38 -0.56
N PRO A 75 -14.75 26.48 0.75
CA PRO A 75 -16.10 26.71 1.26
C PRO A 75 -16.74 28.00 0.77
N VAL A 76 -15.98 29.10 0.67
CA VAL A 76 -16.48 30.39 0.19
C VAL A 76 -16.87 30.32 -1.29
N TRP A 77 -16.05 29.70 -2.14
CA TRP A 77 -16.34 29.52 -3.57
C TRP A 77 -17.53 28.59 -3.79
N MET A 78 -17.63 27.57 -3.01
CA MET A 78 -18.78 26.68 -3.04
C MET A 78 -20.08 27.43 -2.63
N LEU A 79 -20.01 28.31 -1.63
CA LEU A 79 -21.12 29.18 -1.27
C LEU A 79 -21.54 30.12 -2.42
N ALA A 80 -20.59 30.69 -3.13
CA ALA A 80 -20.86 31.55 -4.29
C ALA A 80 -21.51 30.75 -5.45
N LEU A 81 -21.01 29.56 -5.77
CA LEU A 81 -21.63 28.64 -6.72
C LEU A 81 -23.05 28.25 -6.29
N PHE A 82 -23.24 27.95 -5.01
CA PHE A 82 -24.54 27.66 -4.42
C PHE A 82 -25.53 28.78 -4.65
N ALA A 83 -25.19 30.02 -4.28
CA ALA A 83 -26.03 31.17 -4.47
C ALA A 83 -26.43 31.39 -5.93
N ALA A 84 -25.45 31.20 -6.87
CA ALA A 84 -25.69 31.34 -8.28
C ALA A 84 -26.66 30.29 -8.85
N VAL A 85 -26.51 29.03 -8.45
CA VAL A 85 -27.41 27.95 -8.89
C VAL A 85 -28.77 28.03 -8.23
N TRP A 86 -28.83 28.41 -6.93
CA TRP A 86 -30.07 28.63 -6.20
C TRP A 86 -30.97 29.70 -6.84
N ALA A 87 -30.39 30.79 -7.29
CA ALA A 87 -31.13 31.88 -7.91
C ALA A 87 -31.83 31.49 -9.20
N LYS A 88 -31.36 30.45 -9.89
CA LYS A 88 -31.82 30.04 -11.23
C LYS A 88 -32.80 28.86 -11.23
N ASP A 89 -32.59 27.83 -10.41
CA ASP A 89 -33.17 26.50 -10.71
C ASP A 89 -34.46 26.16 -9.96
N GLY A 90 -35.06 27.05 -9.22
CA GLY A 90 -36.32 26.81 -8.51
C GLY A 90 -36.18 25.71 -7.40
N LEU A 91 -37.33 25.15 -6.99
CA LEU A 91 -37.38 24.25 -5.81
C LEU A 91 -36.64 22.89 -6.01
N GLY A 92 -36.69 22.31 -7.20
CA GLY A 92 -36.01 21.03 -7.50
C GLY A 92 -34.48 21.18 -7.53
N GLY A 93 -34.01 22.23 -8.18
CA GLY A 93 -32.61 22.60 -8.18
C GLY A 93 -32.09 22.95 -6.78
N ARG A 94 -32.92 23.59 -5.96
CA ARG A 94 -32.59 23.96 -4.57
C ARG A 94 -32.33 22.72 -3.69
N ALA A 95 -33.16 21.70 -3.77
CA ALA A 95 -32.96 20.46 -3.03
C ALA A 95 -31.66 19.73 -3.43
N THR A 96 -31.41 19.66 -4.72
CA THR A 96 -30.18 19.06 -5.26
C THR A 96 -28.91 19.79 -4.77
N VAL A 97 -29.00 21.14 -4.78
CA VAL A 97 -27.90 21.99 -4.34
C VAL A 97 -27.71 21.91 -2.82
N ALA A 98 -28.79 21.85 -2.03
CA ALA A 98 -28.71 21.64 -0.59
C ALA A 98 -28.02 20.29 -0.24
N LEU A 99 -28.38 19.19 -0.93
CA LEU A 99 -27.76 17.89 -0.76
C LEU A 99 -26.29 17.89 -1.18
N PHE A 100 -25.94 18.61 -2.25
CA PHE A 100 -24.58 18.84 -2.67
C PHE A 100 -23.75 19.54 -1.57
N TRP A 101 -24.33 20.55 -0.91
CA TRP A 101 -23.68 21.29 0.18
C TRP A 101 -23.47 20.43 1.42
N ILE A 102 -24.49 19.65 1.79
CA ILE A 102 -24.36 18.70 2.89
C ILE A 102 -23.25 17.70 2.60
N ALA A 103 -23.21 17.17 1.38
CA ALA A 103 -22.15 16.24 0.97
C ALA A 103 -20.76 16.88 1.04
N LEU A 104 -20.59 18.11 0.53
CA LEU A 104 -19.33 18.85 0.59
C LEU A 104 -18.93 19.25 1.99
N PHE A 105 -19.87 19.64 2.83
CA PHE A 105 -19.63 19.92 4.24
C PHE A 105 -19.13 18.67 4.96
N CYS A 106 -19.77 17.53 4.76
CA CYS A 106 -19.31 16.24 5.29
C CYS A 106 -17.91 15.88 4.78
N ILE A 107 -17.63 16.10 3.49
CA ILE A 107 -16.32 15.84 2.89
C ILE A 107 -15.26 16.79 3.48
N SER A 108 -15.57 18.08 3.62
CA SER A 108 -14.65 19.06 4.21
C SER A 108 -14.35 18.76 5.68
N PHE A 109 -15.36 18.34 6.43
CA PHE A 109 -15.21 17.96 7.84
C PHE A 109 -14.33 16.70 7.99
N LEU A 110 -14.57 15.69 7.16
CA LEU A 110 -13.76 14.47 7.14
C LEU A 110 -12.36 14.68 6.51
N TYR A 111 -12.22 15.69 5.66
CA TYR A 111 -10.93 16.11 5.12
C TYR A 111 -10.02 16.72 6.18
N THR A 112 -10.55 17.51 7.12
CA THR A 112 -9.80 17.99 8.28
C THR A 112 -9.29 16.84 9.16
N ASP A 113 -10.08 15.78 9.32
CA ASP A 113 -9.68 14.56 10.02
C ASP A 113 -8.60 13.77 9.26
N ILE A 114 -8.66 13.74 7.93
CA ILE A 114 -7.68 13.05 7.07
C ILE A 114 -6.32 13.76 7.11
N THR A 115 -6.30 15.10 7.15
CA THR A 115 -5.05 15.89 7.24
C THR A 115 -4.40 15.82 8.62
N SER A 116 -5.18 15.50 9.67
CA SER A 116 -4.68 15.30 11.04
C SER A 116 -4.15 13.88 11.33
N GLY A 117 -3.99 13.05 10.29
CA GLY A 117 -3.41 11.70 10.43
C GLY A 117 -4.40 10.58 10.71
N ILE A 118 -5.71 10.86 10.73
CA ILE A 118 -6.75 9.84 10.95
C ILE A 118 -7.18 9.24 9.61
N ARG A 119 -6.64 8.09 9.37
CA ARG A 119 -6.96 6.95 8.48
C ARG A 119 -7.92 7.16 7.31
N PHE A 120 -7.36 7.07 6.12
CA PHE A 120 -8.01 6.87 4.80
C PHE A 120 -9.14 5.80 4.77
N GLN A 121 -9.22 4.92 5.75
CA GLN A 121 -10.24 3.86 5.87
C GLN A 121 -11.67 4.39 6.02
N ARG A 122 -11.86 5.63 6.51
CA ARG A 122 -13.19 6.24 6.66
C ARG A 122 -13.69 6.94 5.38
N ALA A 123 -12.83 7.15 4.39
CA ALA A 123 -13.24 7.76 3.11
C ALA A 123 -14.30 6.93 2.36
N TRP A 124 -14.39 5.61 2.61
CA TRP A 124 -15.44 4.75 2.07
C TRP A 124 -16.86 5.12 2.54
N LEU A 125 -16.99 5.65 3.75
CA LEU A 125 -18.28 6.13 4.27
C LEU A 125 -18.77 7.37 3.53
N LEU A 126 -17.89 8.07 2.81
CA LEU A 126 -18.25 9.24 2.01
C LEU A 126 -18.87 8.89 0.65
N PHE A 127 -18.59 7.70 0.12
CA PHE A 127 -19.11 7.29 -1.18
C PHE A 127 -20.64 7.36 -1.27
N PRO A 128 -21.43 6.81 -0.30
CA PRO A 128 -22.87 6.96 -0.29
C PRO A 128 -23.32 8.43 -0.17
N VAL A 129 -22.64 9.23 0.65
CA VAL A 129 -22.95 10.66 0.84
C VAL A 129 -22.70 11.45 -0.45
N MET A 130 -21.67 11.07 -1.23
CA MET A 130 -21.36 11.67 -2.52
C MET A 130 -22.34 11.28 -3.63
N LEU A 131 -22.91 10.09 -3.57
CA LEU A 131 -23.89 9.63 -4.56
C LEU A 131 -25.28 10.24 -4.34
N THR A 132 -25.60 10.70 -3.12
CA THR A 132 -26.93 11.26 -2.80
C THR A 132 -27.34 12.46 -3.67
N PRO A 133 -26.48 13.49 -3.93
CA PRO A 133 -26.86 14.58 -4.81
C PRO A 133 -27.08 14.15 -6.25
N LEU A 134 -26.28 13.19 -6.72
CA LEU A 134 -26.43 12.62 -8.06
C LEU A 134 -27.76 11.85 -8.20
N ALA A 135 -28.08 11.04 -7.21
CA ALA A 135 -29.35 10.33 -7.13
C ALA A 135 -30.55 11.31 -7.05
N ALA A 136 -30.40 12.42 -6.32
CA ALA A 136 -31.41 13.47 -6.25
C ALA A 136 -31.63 14.16 -7.61
N VAL A 137 -30.55 14.47 -8.36
CA VAL A 137 -30.66 15.01 -9.73
C VAL A 137 -31.47 14.07 -10.61
N PHE A 138 -31.15 12.79 -10.60
CA PHE A 138 -31.89 11.79 -11.38
C PHE A 138 -33.34 11.63 -10.91
N TYR A 139 -33.59 11.59 -9.61
CA TYR A 139 -34.93 11.47 -9.07
C TYR A 139 -35.85 12.63 -9.45
N TYR A 140 -35.41 13.87 -9.26
CA TYR A 140 -36.21 15.06 -9.58
C TYR A 140 -36.45 15.23 -11.08
N ASN A 141 -35.53 14.73 -11.92
CA ASN A 141 -35.65 14.85 -13.38
C ASN A 141 -36.10 13.53 -14.05
N ARG A 142 -36.52 12.53 -13.28
CA ARG A 142 -36.91 11.21 -13.80
C ARG A 142 -37.94 11.26 -14.92
N GLN A 143 -38.94 12.16 -14.83
CA GLN A 143 -39.97 12.30 -15.85
C GLN A 143 -39.39 12.75 -17.19
N ALA A 144 -38.50 13.74 -17.20
CA ALA A 144 -37.80 14.19 -18.40
C ALA A 144 -36.90 13.09 -19.00
N ILE A 145 -36.25 12.31 -18.13
CA ILE A 145 -35.36 11.22 -18.53
C ILE A 145 -36.17 10.08 -19.15
N PHE A 146 -37.28 9.65 -18.50
CA PHE A 146 -38.15 8.56 -19.02
C PHE A 146 -38.93 8.98 -20.24
N ALA A 147 -39.33 10.25 -20.35
CA ALA A 147 -39.98 10.80 -21.54
C ALA A 147 -39.00 11.03 -22.72
N ARG A 148 -37.70 10.74 -22.51
CA ARG A 148 -36.62 11.00 -23.50
C ARG A 148 -36.60 12.45 -23.99
N ASN A 149 -36.92 13.39 -23.11
CA ASN A 149 -36.80 14.81 -23.40
C ASN A 149 -35.33 15.23 -23.33
N TRP A 150 -34.59 14.92 -24.38
CA TRP A 150 -33.14 15.17 -24.46
C TRP A 150 -32.77 16.64 -24.23
N PRO A 151 -33.47 17.64 -24.74
CA PRO A 151 -33.13 19.03 -24.44
C PRO A 151 -33.17 19.34 -22.94
N ALA A 152 -34.15 18.84 -22.20
CA ALA A 152 -34.25 19.00 -20.75
C ALA A 152 -33.17 18.22 -20.01
N VAL A 153 -32.81 17.02 -20.46
CA VAL A 153 -31.76 16.20 -19.87
C VAL A 153 -30.36 16.84 -20.07
N VAL A 154 -30.10 17.41 -21.22
CA VAL A 154 -28.84 18.07 -21.55
C VAL A 154 -28.57 19.29 -20.63
N THR A 155 -29.63 19.98 -20.18
CA THR A 155 -29.46 21.10 -19.23
C THR A 155 -28.90 20.69 -17.85
N LEU A 156 -28.98 19.40 -17.49
CA LEU A 156 -28.42 18.86 -16.25
C LEU A 156 -26.91 18.64 -16.35
N LEU A 157 -26.38 18.54 -17.57
CA LEU A 157 -24.99 18.13 -17.81
C LEU A 157 -23.96 19.06 -17.13
N PRO A 158 -24.03 20.39 -17.19
CA PRO A 158 -23.06 21.27 -16.56
C PRO A 158 -22.99 21.09 -15.05
N ASN A 159 -24.13 20.94 -14.39
CA ASN A 159 -24.19 20.75 -12.93
C ASN A 159 -23.66 19.38 -12.51
N THR A 160 -23.97 18.35 -13.29
CA THR A 160 -23.46 16.98 -13.06
C THR A 160 -21.95 16.92 -13.22
N LEU A 161 -21.40 17.53 -14.27
CA LEU A 161 -19.95 17.60 -14.51
C LEU A 161 -19.24 18.42 -13.44
N LEU A 162 -19.83 19.55 -13.04
CA LEU A 162 -19.31 20.38 -11.94
C LEU A 162 -19.25 19.59 -10.64
N PHE A 163 -20.34 18.89 -10.29
CA PHE A 163 -20.41 18.08 -9.08
C PHE A 163 -19.35 16.98 -9.09
N LEU A 164 -19.28 16.20 -10.17
CA LEU A 164 -18.28 15.13 -10.30
C LEU A 164 -16.85 15.70 -10.24
N GLY A 165 -16.58 16.77 -10.98
CA GLY A 165 -15.28 17.41 -11.01
C GLY A 165 -14.83 17.92 -9.65
N CYS A 166 -15.70 18.69 -8.96
CA CYS A 166 -15.40 19.21 -7.62
C CYS A 166 -15.18 18.09 -6.60
N THR A 167 -16.05 17.08 -6.61
CA THR A 167 -15.97 15.96 -5.69
C THR A 167 -14.66 15.17 -5.85
N LEU A 168 -14.32 14.83 -7.09
CA LEU A 168 -13.12 14.09 -7.38
C LEU A 168 -11.86 14.93 -7.13
N LEU A 169 -11.92 16.25 -7.37
CA LEU A 169 -10.81 17.15 -7.10
C LEU A 169 -10.48 17.25 -5.60
N ILE A 170 -11.48 17.24 -4.73
CA ILE A 170 -11.29 17.20 -3.27
C ILE A 170 -10.50 15.96 -2.86
N PHE A 171 -10.73 14.81 -3.50
CA PHE A 171 -9.93 13.61 -3.26
C PHE A 171 -8.51 13.68 -3.86
N ALA A 172 -8.32 14.46 -4.93
CA ALA A 172 -7.03 14.63 -5.56
C ALA A 172 -6.14 15.64 -4.82
N ILE A 173 -6.73 16.61 -4.13
CA ILE A 173 -5.98 17.62 -3.36
C ILE A 173 -5.53 16.99 -2.04
N ARG A 174 -4.22 16.79 -1.92
CA ARG A 174 -3.58 16.37 -0.68
C ARG A 174 -2.58 17.45 -0.28
N ILE A 175 -2.84 18.07 0.86
CA ILE A 175 -1.93 19.06 1.45
C ILE A 175 -1.02 18.32 2.42
N HIS A 176 0.28 18.39 2.20
CA HIS A 176 1.24 17.62 2.96
C HIS A 176 2.30 18.52 3.60
N PRO A 177 2.65 18.31 4.87
CA PRO A 177 3.82 18.93 5.45
C PRO A 177 5.08 18.49 4.71
N ALA A 178 5.99 19.43 4.46
CA ALA A 178 7.22 19.15 3.75
C ALA A 178 8.06 18.12 4.53
N GLY A 179 8.30 16.97 3.93
CA GLY A 179 9.18 15.93 4.48
C GLY A 179 8.53 14.61 4.86
N GLU A 180 7.20 14.52 4.99
CA GLU A 180 6.51 13.25 5.26
C GLU A 180 6.04 12.58 3.98
N TYR A 181 6.13 11.23 3.97
CA TYR A 181 5.55 10.44 2.89
C TYR A 181 4.03 10.39 3.01
N HIS A 182 3.38 10.71 1.91
CA HIS A 182 1.93 10.64 1.82
C HIS A 182 1.50 9.72 0.68
N PRO A 183 0.54 8.80 0.92
CA PRO A 183 0.02 7.93 -0.11
C PRO A 183 -0.53 8.74 -1.30
N THR A 184 -0.08 8.42 -2.50
CA THR A 184 -0.59 9.00 -3.74
C THR A 184 -1.58 8.04 -4.41
N TRP A 185 -2.32 8.51 -5.42
CA TRP A 185 -3.25 7.65 -6.15
C TRP A 185 -2.57 6.38 -6.67
N GLY A 186 -3.16 5.24 -6.36
CA GLY A 186 -2.63 3.93 -6.74
C GLY A 186 -1.60 3.35 -5.78
N ASP A 187 -1.28 4.03 -4.67
CA ASP A 187 -0.57 3.42 -3.56
C ASP A 187 -1.52 2.55 -2.74
N ARG A 188 -0.96 1.57 -2.06
CA ARG A 188 -1.66 0.64 -1.19
C ARG A 188 -1.42 1.00 0.27
N VAL A 189 -2.26 0.45 1.15
CA VAL A 189 -2.08 0.60 2.61
C VAL A 189 -0.78 -0.05 3.08
N ASP A 190 -0.34 -1.11 2.39
CA ASP A 190 0.82 -1.93 2.70
C ASP A 190 2.05 -1.62 1.81
N GLY A 191 1.99 -0.60 0.93
CA GLY A 191 3.14 -0.26 0.10
C GLY A 191 2.92 0.87 -0.89
N ARG A 192 4.02 1.48 -1.27
CA ARG A 192 4.10 2.59 -2.21
C ARG A 192 4.38 2.09 -3.63
N ARG A 193 3.57 2.50 -4.60
CA ARG A 193 3.77 2.11 -6.00
C ARG A 193 5.06 2.69 -6.55
N ILE A 194 5.88 1.85 -7.17
CA ILE A 194 7.07 2.28 -7.93
C ILE A 194 6.63 2.85 -9.27
N ARG A 195 6.92 4.12 -9.52
CA ARG A 195 6.53 4.86 -10.74
C ARG A 195 7.70 5.14 -11.68
N THR A 196 8.90 4.88 -11.21
CA THR A 196 10.17 5.19 -11.88
C THR A 196 10.81 3.98 -12.56
N LEU A 197 10.07 2.85 -12.62
CA LEU A 197 10.53 1.65 -13.34
C LEU A 197 10.68 1.93 -14.83
N SER A 198 11.66 1.31 -15.46
CA SER A 198 11.77 1.31 -16.91
C SER A 198 10.51 0.68 -17.55
N PRO A 199 10.19 1.03 -18.82
CA PRO A 199 9.04 0.46 -19.52
C PRO A 199 9.04 -1.08 -19.51
N THR A 200 10.19 -1.70 -19.72
CA THR A 200 10.36 -3.16 -19.72
C THR A 200 9.94 -3.76 -18.38
N TYR A 201 10.47 -3.25 -17.25
CA TYR A 201 10.12 -3.75 -15.92
C TYR A 201 8.65 -3.48 -15.56
N SER A 202 8.04 -2.46 -16.13
CA SER A 202 6.62 -2.16 -15.93
C SER A 202 5.69 -3.18 -16.60
N ILE A 203 6.14 -3.84 -17.67
CA ILE A 203 5.37 -4.83 -18.44
C ILE A 203 5.53 -6.24 -17.88
N ILE A 204 6.67 -6.57 -17.28
CA ILE A 204 6.99 -7.91 -16.76
C ILE A 204 5.86 -8.51 -15.89
N PRO A 205 5.24 -7.79 -14.94
CA PRO A 205 4.15 -8.35 -14.13
C PRO A 205 2.89 -8.73 -14.93
N TYR A 206 2.72 -8.21 -16.15
CA TYR A 206 1.61 -8.57 -17.04
C TYR A 206 1.94 -9.80 -17.87
N ILE A 207 3.23 -10.04 -18.17
CA ILE A 207 3.71 -11.23 -18.88
C ILE A 207 3.77 -12.41 -17.91
N MET A 208 4.35 -12.22 -16.73
CA MET A 208 4.41 -13.21 -15.68
C MET A 208 3.29 -12.95 -14.67
N VAL A 209 2.11 -13.49 -14.94
CA VAL A 209 0.90 -13.20 -14.16
C VAL A 209 0.94 -13.84 -12.76
N ASN A 210 1.37 -15.10 -12.68
CA ASN A 210 1.39 -15.90 -11.47
C ASN A 210 2.75 -15.81 -10.76
N ARG A 211 2.73 -15.77 -9.43
CA ARG A 211 3.94 -15.67 -8.61
C ARG A 211 4.78 -16.93 -8.69
N ASN A 212 4.14 -18.10 -8.72
CA ASN A 212 4.84 -19.37 -8.91
C ASN A 212 5.57 -19.44 -10.26
N GLY A 213 4.97 -18.93 -11.34
CA GLY A 213 5.58 -18.89 -12.67
C GLY A 213 6.73 -17.87 -12.79
N ALA A 214 6.81 -16.93 -11.84
CA ALA A 214 7.86 -15.91 -11.76
C ALA A 214 8.89 -16.20 -10.65
N SER A 215 8.95 -17.43 -10.15
CA SER A 215 9.81 -17.80 -9.03
C SER A 215 11.19 -18.23 -9.51
N ASN A 216 12.24 -17.60 -8.97
CA ASN A 216 13.61 -18.07 -9.06
C ASN A 216 14.02 -18.80 -7.78
N LEU A 217 14.77 -19.88 -7.93
CA LEU A 217 15.24 -20.72 -6.85
C LEU A 217 16.75 -20.52 -6.64
N PHE A 218 17.12 -20.12 -5.42
CA PHE A 218 18.52 -19.93 -5.04
C PHE A 218 18.92 -20.89 -3.93
N GLU A 219 20.10 -21.48 -4.04
CA GLU A 219 20.73 -22.27 -3.00
C GLU A 219 22.01 -21.61 -2.54
N GLU A 220 22.21 -21.51 -1.23
CA GLU A 220 23.40 -20.94 -0.61
C GLU A 220 23.92 -21.86 0.49
N HIS A 221 25.22 -22.12 0.44
CA HIS A 221 25.95 -22.80 1.50
C HIS A 221 26.71 -21.78 2.35
N LEU A 222 26.14 -21.44 3.48
CA LEU A 222 26.62 -20.34 4.31
C LEU A 222 27.56 -20.85 5.40
N ASP A 223 28.82 -20.38 5.40
CA ASP A 223 29.72 -20.55 6.54
C ASP A 223 29.23 -19.71 7.72
N ILE A 224 28.78 -20.39 8.78
CA ILE A 224 28.24 -19.78 10.00
C ILE A 224 29.24 -19.85 11.17
N SER A 225 30.52 -20.17 10.95
CA SER A 225 31.49 -20.35 12.02
C SER A 225 31.66 -19.10 12.88
N ASN A 226 31.66 -17.90 12.25
CA ASN A 226 31.71 -16.63 12.94
C ASN A 226 30.38 -16.29 13.60
N ALA A 227 29.26 -16.51 12.89
CA ALA A 227 27.92 -16.29 13.44
C ALA A 227 27.70 -17.17 14.70
N GLU A 228 28.21 -18.40 14.72
CA GLU A 228 28.13 -19.29 15.88
C GLU A 228 28.96 -18.75 17.08
N ARG A 229 30.12 -18.12 16.81
CA ARG A 229 30.91 -17.45 17.88
C ARG A 229 30.14 -16.25 18.43
N TYR A 230 29.59 -15.44 17.56
CA TYR A 230 28.77 -14.30 17.90
C TYR A 230 27.51 -14.69 18.72
N ILE A 231 26.81 -15.75 18.31
CA ILE A 231 25.65 -16.29 19.07
C ILE A 231 26.07 -16.70 20.49
N ARG A 232 27.23 -17.38 20.65
CA ARG A 232 27.71 -17.75 21.97
C ARG A 232 28.07 -16.53 22.83
N GLN A 233 28.63 -15.48 22.21
CA GLN A 233 28.92 -14.23 22.90
C GLN A 233 27.61 -13.56 23.38
N LYS A 234 26.61 -13.37 22.50
CA LYS A 234 25.32 -12.78 22.85
C LYS A 234 24.58 -13.53 23.94
N ARG A 235 24.70 -14.85 23.96
CA ARG A 235 24.14 -15.67 25.06
C ARG A 235 24.83 -15.43 26.40
N ARG A 236 26.13 -15.19 26.42
CA ARG A 236 26.88 -14.82 27.62
C ARG A 236 26.54 -13.41 28.11
N GLU A 237 26.15 -12.51 27.20
CA GLU A 237 25.69 -11.17 27.48
C GLU A 237 24.25 -11.10 28.01
N GLY A 238 23.58 -12.26 28.14
CA GLY A 238 22.23 -12.37 28.72
C GLY A 238 21.11 -12.69 27.75
N LEU A 239 21.37 -12.75 26.44
CA LEU A 239 20.37 -13.11 25.44
C LEU A 239 20.25 -14.65 25.29
N THR A 240 19.71 -15.31 26.28
CA THR A 240 19.78 -16.77 26.46
C THR A 240 19.29 -17.59 25.27
N ASN A 241 18.23 -17.14 24.59
CA ASN A 241 17.61 -17.82 23.46
C ASN A 241 18.13 -17.28 22.10
N PHE A 242 19.16 -16.44 22.11
CA PHE A 242 19.71 -15.90 20.87
C PHE A 242 20.20 -17.02 19.96
N GLY A 243 19.78 -17.05 18.69
CA GLY A 243 20.05 -18.14 17.76
C GLY A 243 20.25 -17.65 16.34
N LEU A 244 20.47 -18.59 15.43
CA LEU A 244 20.80 -18.31 14.03
C LEU A 244 19.72 -17.51 13.32
N ILE A 245 18.45 -17.73 13.66
CA ILE A 245 17.32 -16.96 13.10
C ILE A 245 17.43 -15.46 13.39
N HIS A 246 17.85 -15.08 14.60
CA HIS A 246 18.04 -13.68 14.97
C HIS A 246 19.14 -13.01 14.13
N VAL A 247 20.24 -13.74 13.92
CA VAL A 247 21.35 -13.28 13.07
C VAL A 247 20.89 -13.11 11.62
N PHE A 248 20.14 -14.07 11.07
CA PHE A 248 19.63 -13.99 9.72
C PHE A 248 18.67 -12.84 9.52
N LEU A 249 17.75 -12.63 10.47
CA LEU A 249 16.82 -11.51 10.41
C LEU A 249 17.53 -10.17 10.50
N ALA A 250 18.50 -10.03 11.40
CA ALA A 250 19.31 -8.82 11.50
C ALA A 250 20.11 -8.57 10.21
N CYS A 251 20.70 -9.62 9.61
CA CYS A 251 21.33 -9.53 8.30
C CYS A 251 20.35 -9.12 7.19
N PHE A 252 19.12 -9.64 7.22
CA PHE A 252 18.09 -9.30 6.25
C PHE A 252 17.67 -7.83 6.37
N CYS A 253 17.41 -7.34 7.60
CA CYS A 253 17.13 -5.93 7.87
C CYS A 253 18.26 -5.03 7.37
N ARG A 254 19.50 -5.38 7.70
CA ARG A 254 20.69 -4.66 7.26
C ARG A 254 20.88 -4.72 5.75
N GLY A 255 20.53 -5.85 5.13
CA GLY A 255 20.52 -6.02 3.68
C GLY A 255 19.54 -5.06 3.00
N ILE A 256 18.33 -4.90 3.54
CA ILE A 256 17.32 -3.95 3.04
C ILE A 256 17.77 -2.50 3.23
N ALA A 257 18.49 -2.18 4.31
CA ALA A 257 19.05 -0.85 4.49
C ALA A 257 19.91 -0.41 3.29
N LYS A 258 20.62 -1.34 2.67
CA LYS A 258 21.48 -1.09 1.50
C LYS A 258 20.80 -1.39 0.17
N TYR A 259 19.96 -2.40 0.13
CA TYR A 259 19.29 -2.90 -1.07
C TYR A 259 17.75 -2.89 -0.86
N PRO A 260 17.11 -1.72 -0.83
CA PRO A 260 15.69 -1.58 -0.48
C PRO A 260 14.75 -2.25 -1.50
N GLY A 261 15.21 -2.49 -2.73
CA GLY A 261 14.43 -3.21 -3.74
C GLY A 261 14.04 -4.64 -3.34
N ILE A 262 14.76 -5.26 -2.40
CA ILE A 262 14.39 -6.58 -1.85
C ILE A 262 13.08 -6.53 -1.05
N ASN A 263 12.70 -5.34 -0.54
CA ASN A 263 11.44 -5.13 0.19
C ASN A 263 10.28 -4.68 -0.73
N ARG A 264 10.37 -4.98 -2.04
CA ARG A 264 9.30 -4.76 -3.01
C ARG A 264 8.39 -5.98 -3.09
N PHE A 265 7.17 -5.76 -3.61
CA PHE A 265 6.22 -6.83 -3.88
C PHE A 265 5.37 -6.52 -5.11
N ILE A 266 4.70 -7.55 -5.64
CA ILE A 266 3.76 -7.42 -6.74
C ILE A 266 2.32 -7.56 -6.23
N ALA A 267 1.48 -6.59 -6.58
CA ALA A 267 0.04 -6.66 -6.39
C ALA A 267 -0.66 -5.93 -7.54
N GLY A 268 -1.79 -6.46 -8.02
CA GLY A 268 -2.50 -5.89 -9.15
C GLY A 268 -1.62 -5.69 -10.39
N GLN A 269 -0.67 -6.60 -10.62
CA GLN A 269 0.30 -6.55 -11.73
C GLN A 269 1.16 -5.26 -11.73
N ARG A 270 1.46 -4.73 -10.55
CA ARG A 270 2.32 -3.55 -10.36
C ARG A 270 3.31 -3.79 -9.25
N VAL A 271 4.44 -3.10 -9.34
CA VAL A 271 5.51 -3.18 -8.34
C VAL A 271 5.28 -2.13 -7.27
N TYR A 272 5.36 -2.55 -6.02
CA TYR A 272 5.25 -1.69 -4.84
C TYR A 272 6.47 -1.87 -3.95
N SER A 273 6.83 -0.83 -3.19
CA SER A 273 7.83 -0.87 -2.14
C SER A 273 7.16 -0.75 -0.77
N ARG A 274 7.56 -1.58 0.19
CA ARG A 274 7.16 -1.42 1.60
C ARG A 274 7.97 -0.34 2.32
N GLY A 275 9.01 0.21 1.66
CA GLY A 275 9.90 1.18 2.27
C GLY A 275 10.69 0.58 3.44
N GLU A 276 10.60 1.21 4.61
CA GLU A 276 11.30 0.77 5.81
C GLU A 276 10.49 -0.25 6.66
N ASP A 277 9.25 -0.61 6.28
CA ASP A 277 8.46 -1.62 6.99
C ASP A 277 8.80 -3.02 6.46
N ILE A 278 9.54 -3.80 7.24
CA ILE A 278 9.95 -5.16 6.92
C ILE A 278 9.00 -6.12 7.66
N GLN A 279 8.10 -6.73 6.92
CA GLN A 279 7.12 -7.67 7.45
C GLN A 279 7.63 -9.10 7.33
N PHE A 280 8.06 -9.64 8.45
CA PHE A 280 8.55 -11.02 8.57
C PHE A 280 7.42 -11.94 9.04
N CYS A 281 7.22 -13.04 8.34
CA CYS A 281 6.22 -14.04 8.67
C CYS A 281 6.89 -15.39 8.94
N MET A 282 6.40 -16.13 9.93
CA MET A 282 6.82 -17.52 10.19
C MET A 282 5.74 -18.29 10.93
N THR A 283 5.76 -19.62 10.78
CA THR A 283 4.96 -20.54 11.59
C THR A 283 5.71 -20.89 12.88
N VAL A 284 5.00 -20.89 13.98
CA VAL A 284 5.48 -21.35 15.28
C VAL A 284 4.61 -22.51 15.74
N LYS A 285 5.21 -23.67 16.06
CA LYS A 285 4.52 -24.76 16.73
C LYS A 285 4.48 -24.50 18.24
N LYS A 286 3.31 -24.66 18.85
CA LYS A 286 3.17 -24.61 20.31
C LYS A 286 3.87 -25.79 20.96
N ASP A 287 3.72 -26.99 20.37
CA ASP A 287 4.37 -28.22 20.78
C ASP A 287 5.11 -28.86 19.60
N MET A 288 6.26 -29.47 19.87
CA MET A 288 7.09 -30.17 18.86
C MET A 288 6.58 -31.59 18.63
N SER A 289 5.26 -31.78 18.49
CA SER A 289 4.59 -33.04 18.17
C SER A 289 3.98 -32.99 16.76
N THR A 290 3.63 -34.15 16.20
CA THR A 290 2.94 -34.21 14.89
C THR A 290 1.58 -33.52 14.93
N ASP A 291 0.89 -33.59 16.05
CA ASP A 291 -0.44 -33.04 16.28
C ASP A 291 -0.40 -31.64 16.96
N GLY A 292 0.82 -31.10 17.17
CA GLY A 292 1.03 -29.79 17.78
C GLY A 292 0.41 -28.67 16.96
N GLU A 293 -0.37 -27.81 17.63
CA GLU A 293 -0.98 -26.64 17.02
C GLU A 293 0.08 -25.72 16.43
N GLU A 294 -0.16 -25.26 15.21
CA GLU A 294 0.65 -24.28 14.51
C GLU A 294 -0.03 -22.91 14.57
N THR A 295 0.73 -21.88 14.81
CA THR A 295 0.24 -20.52 14.75
C THR A 295 1.18 -19.65 13.90
N GLU A 296 0.59 -18.74 13.15
CA GLU A 296 1.33 -17.83 12.30
C GLU A 296 1.66 -16.54 13.05
N ILE A 297 2.90 -16.11 12.97
CA ILE A 297 3.31 -14.81 13.49
C ILE A 297 3.73 -13.88 12.35
N LYS A 298 3.34 -12.63 12.48
CA LYS A 298 3.83 -11.53 11.66
C LYS A 298 4.53 -10.50 12.55
N LEU A 299 5.75 -10.16 12.18
CA LEU A 299 6.63 -9.27 12.93
C LEU A 299 7.03 -8.08 12.05
N HIS A 300 6.95 -6.87 12.60
CA HIS A 300 7.41 -5.65 11.94
C HIS A 300 8.81 -5.28 12.41
N LEU A 301 9.73 -5.29 11.46
CA LEU A 301 11.12 -4.91 11.63
C LEU A 301 11.42 -3.67 10.78
N THR A 302 12.53 -3.02 11.08
CA THR A 302 13.02 -1.88 10.31
C THR A 302 14.46 -2.12 9.85
N PRO A 303 14.94 -1.44 8.79
CA PRO A 303 16.33 -1.53 8.37
C PRO A 303 17.33 -1.08 9.43
N ARG A 304 16.87 -0.34 10.46
CA ARG A 304 17.67 0.18 11.56
C ARG A 304 17.77 -0.76 12.74
N ASP A 305 16.97 -1.80 12.79
CA ASP A 305 16.95 -2.74 13.91
C ASP A 305 18.31 -3.45 14.04
N THR A 306 18.82 -3.46 15.26
CA THR A 306 20.02 -4.18 15.67
C THR A 306 19.72 -5.66 15.93
N ALA A 307 20.77 -6.45 16.15
CA ALA A 307 20.60 -7.85 16.53
C ALA A 307 19.79 -8.02 17.83
N ASP A 308 19.98 -7.10 18.78
CA ASP A 308 19.29 -7.08 20.07
C ASP A 308 17.80 -6.66 19.91
N ASP A 309 17.53 -5.69 19.02
CA ASP A 309 16.14 -5.31 18.69
C ASP A 309 15.39 -6.45 18.03
N VAL A 310 16.01 -7.12 17.08
CA VAL A 310 15.44 -8.30 16.42
C VAL A 310 15.17 -9.42 17.44
N TYR A 311 16.12 -9.67 18.34
CA TYR A 311 15.95 -10.67 19.41
C TYR A 311 14.73 -10.35 20.29
N ARG A 312 14.63 -9.12 20.78
CA ARG A 312 13.52 -8.68 21.64
C ARG A 312 12.18 -8.83 20.90
N LYS A 313 12.06 -8.23 19.72
CA LYS A 313 10.82 -8.22 18.93
C LYS A 313 10.36 -9.62 18.53
N LEU A 314 11.29 -10.50 18.12
CA LEU A 314 10.94 -11.85 17.71
C LEU A 314 10.48 -12.70 18.91
N ASN A 315 11.20 -12.63 20.04
CA ASN A 315 10.83 -13.41 21.22
C ASN A 315 9.49 -12.92 21.81
N GLU A 316 9.25 -11.61 21.87
CA GLU A 316 7.95 -11.06 22.27
C GLU A 316 6.81 -11.58 21.39
N ALA A 317 7.01 -11.63 20.07
CA ALA A 317 6.02 -12.14 19.13
C ALA A 317 5.78 -13.65 19.32
N VAL A 318 6.84 -14.44 19.52
CA VAL A 318 6.76 -15.88 19.76
C VAL A 318 6.07 -16.18 21.10
N GLU A 319 6.41 -15.48 22.18
CA GLU A 319 5.76 -15.64 23.48
C GLU A 319 4.29 -15.28 23.41
N LYS A 320 3.96 -14.16 22.78
CA LYS A 320 2.57 -13.76 22.55
C LYS A 320 1.79 -14.83 21.79
N ALA A 321 2.37 -15.40 20.73
CA ALA A 321 1.74 -16.46 19.93
C ALA A 321 1.53 -17.74 20.73
N LYS A 322 2.50 -18.15 21.54
CA LYS A 322 2.39 -19.34 22.39
C LYS A 322 1.35 -19.19 23.51
N ASN A 323 1.23 -17.98 24.08
CA ASN A 323 0.32 -17.68 25.18
C ASN A 323 -1.08 -17.26 24.70
N SER A 324 -1.27 -17.02 23.40
CA SER A 324 -2.58 -16.68 22.85
C SER A 324 -3.46 -17.94 22.77
N PRO A 325 -4.78 -17.83 23.03
CA PRO A 325 -5.71 -18.93 22.77
C PRO A 325 -5.59 -19.39 21.31
N ALA A 326 -5.82 -20.68 21.05
CA ALA A 326 -5.75 -21.29 19.72
C ALA A 326 -6.64 -20.62 18.66
N GLU A 327 -7.59 -19.81 19.10
CA GLU A 327 -8.61 -19.16 18.28
C GLU A 327 -8.29 -17.68 17.92
N ALA A 328 -7.09 -17.20 18.14
CA ALA A 328 -6.76 -15.78 17.91
C ALA A 328 -6.20 -15.51 16.50
N GLY A 329 -6.88 -14.71 15.71
CA GLY A 329 -6.36 -14.16 14.45
C GLY A 329 -6.80 -14.91 13.20
N VAL A 330 -5.85 -15.53 12.48
CA VAL A 330 -6.09 -16.19 11.17
C VAL A 330 -7.03 -17.38 11.32
N ASP A 331 -6.91 -18.13 12.44
CA ASP A 331 -7.69 -19.35 12.68
C ASP A 331 -9.18 -19.04 12.84
N ASN A 332 -9.56 -17.92 13.46
CA ASN A 332 -10.95 -17.49 13.56
C ASN A 332 -11.55 -17.14 12.19
N VAL A 333 -10.78 -16.46 11.35
CA VAL A 333 -11.22 -16.14 9.98
C VAL A 333 -11.35 -17.43 9.17
N ALA A 334 -10.38 -18.33 9.27
CA ALA A 334 -10.41 -19.63 8.61
C ALA A 334 -11.59 -20.47 9.10
N PHE A 335 -11.84 -20.55 10.42
CA PHE A 335 -12.97 -21.27 10.99
C PHE A 335 -14.32 -20.74 10.47
N VAL A 336 -14.54 -19.43 10.49
CA VAL A 336 -15.78 -18.83 9.94
C VAL A 336 -15.94 -19.16 8.45
N LEU A 337 -14.84 -19.15 7.70
CA LEU A 337 -14.88 -19.50 6.27
C LEU A 337 -15.20 -20.99 6.06
N THR A 338 -14.78 -21.90 6.93
CA THR A 338 -15.10 -23.34 6.80
C THR A 338 -16.57 -23.66 7.06
N LEU A 339 -17.31 -22.79 7.74
CA LEU A 339 -18.77 -22.95 7.92
C LEU A 339 -19.56 -22.66 6.64
N LEU A 340 -18.93 -22.04 5.63
CA LEU A 340 -19.58 -21.70 4.38
C LEU A 340 -19.58 -22.89 3.41
N PRO A 341 -20.68 -23.10 2.64
CA PRO A 341 -20.66 -24.04 1.53
C PRO A 341 -19.53 -23.73 0.55
N GLY A 342 -18.87 -24.75 -0.01
CA GLY A 342 -17.67 -24.61 -0.84
C GLY A 342 -17.78 -23.60 -1.98
N VAL A 343 -18.97 -23.42 -2.55
CA VAL A 343 -19.23 -22.41 -3.61
C VAL A 343 -19.11 -20.99 -3.05
N PHE A 344 -19.63 -20.74 -1.85
CA PHE A 344 -19.50 -19.45 -1.17
C PHE A 344 -18.06 -19.20 -0.74
N LEU A 345 -17.37 -20.21 -0.23
CA LEU A 345 -15.96 -20.11 0.10
C LEU A 345 -15.13 -19.70 -1.13
N LYS A 346 -15.38 -20.35 -2.29
CA LYS A 346 -14.72 -20.00 -3.55
C LYS A 346 -15.01 -18.56 -3.97
N PHE A 347 -16.23 -18.09 -3.79
CA PHE A 347 -16.62 -16.71 -4.05
C PHE A 347 -15.90 -15.73 -3.08
N CYS A 348 -15.85 -16.04 -1.79
CA CYS A 348 -15.14 -15.22 -0.80
C CYS A 348 -13.65 -15.10 -1.14
N VAL A 349 -12.98 -16.20 -1.48
CA VAL A 349 -11.56 -16.19 -1.87
C VAL A 349 -11.36 -15.38 -3.17
N TRP A 350 -12.25 -15.54 -4.15
CA TRP A 350 -12.24 -14.73 -5.38
C TRP A 350 -12.42 -13.25 -5.07
N LEU A 351 -13.36 -12.89 -4.20
CA LEU A 351 -13.62 -11.52 -3.78
C LEU A 351 -12.39 -10.92 -3.07
N LEU A 352 -11.78 -11.67 -2.14
CA LEU A 352 -10.56 -11.23 -1.45
C LEU A 352 -9.41 -11.00 -2.43
N LYS A 353 -9.19 -11.91 -3.40
CA LYS A 353 -8.21 -11.74 -4.48
C LYS A 353 -8.48 -10.49 -5.31
N THR A 354 -9.75 -10.24 -5.63
CA THR A 354 -10.16 -9.07 -6.41
C THR A 354 -9.94 -7.77 -5.63
N LEU A 355 -10.32 -7.75 -4.35
CA LEU A 355 -10.07 -6.59 -3.48
C LEU A 355 -8.56 -6.34 -3.30
N ASP A 356 -7.77 -7.40 -3.13
CA ASP A 356 -6.30 -7.29 -3.04
C ASP A 356 -5.70 -6.75 -4.34
N TYR A 357 -6.18 -7.23 -5.50
CA TYR A 357 -5.74 -6.74 -6.80
C TYR A 357 -5.86 -5.22 -6.92
N PHE A 358 -6.94 -4.64 -6.43
CA PHE A 358 -7.20 -3.20 -6.44
C PHE A 358 -6.64 -2.44 -5.22
N GLY A 359 -5.99 -3.13 -4.27
CA GLY A 359 -5.46 -2.53 -3.05
C GLY A 359 -6.52 -2.11 -2.04
N LEU A 360 -7.68 -2.77 -2.07
CA LEU A 360 -8.86 -2.45 -1.28
C LEU A 360 -9.02 -3.30 -0.01
N LEU A 361 -8.07 -4.21 0.26
CA LEU A 361 -8.11 -4.99 1.49
C LEU A 361 -7.93 -4.10 2.72
N PRO A 362 -8.74 -4.30 3.78
CA PRO A 362 -8.57 -3.60 5.04
C PRO A 362 -7.19 -3.88 5.67
N LYS A 363 -6.61 -2.84 6.30
CA LYS A 363 -5.31 -2.99 6.98
C LYS A 363 -5.32 -4.12 8.00
N ALA A 364 -6.40 -4.27 8.79
CA ALA A 364 -6.52 -5.32 9.79
C ALA A 364 -6.39 -6.73 9.19
N LEU A 365 -6.93 -6.96 7.99
CA LEU A 365 -6.82 -8.23 7.29
C LEU A 365 -5.41 -8.46 6.73
N LEU A 366 -4.77 -7.40 6.23
CA LEU A 366 -3.37 -7.46 5.78
C LEU A 366 -2.42 -7.77 6.94
N GLU A 367 -2.69 -7.23 8.13
CA GLU A 367 -1.86 -7.46 9.34
C GLU A 367 -1.91 -8.91 9.82
N VAL A 368 -3.07 -9.54 9.80
CA VAL A 368 -3.19 -10.94 10.25
C VAL A 368 -2.83 -11.96 9.16
N SER A 369 -2.84 -11.57 7.89
CA SER A 369 -2.59 -12.49 6.78
C SER A 369 -1.10 -12.84 6.65
N PRO A 370 -0.71 -14.12 6.73
CA PRO A 370 0.68 -14.55 6.52
C PRO A 370 1.09 -14.50 5.05
N PHE A 371 0.12 -14.37 4.13
CA PHE A 371 0.35 -14.27 2.68
C PHE A 371 0.73 -12.87 2.20
N HIS A 372 0.69 -11.87 3.09
CA HIS A 372 1.08 -10.49 2.84
C HIS A 372 2.26 -10.14 3.75
N GLY A 373 3.43 -9.94 3.16
CA GLY A 373 4.64 -9.66 3.93
C GLY A 373 5.85 -9.45 3.04
N SER A 374 7.01 -9.21 3.65
CA SER A 374 8.28 -9.04 2.95
C SER A 374 8.98 -10.38 2.72
N ILE A 375 8.93 -11.25 3.72
CA ILE A 375 9.56 -12.58 3.67
C ILE A 375 8.80 -13.52 4.59
N TYR A 376 8.58 -14.73 4.13
CA TYR A 376 8.20 -15.87 4.95
C TYR A 376 9.41 -16.75 5.20
N PHE A 377 9.55 -17.22 6.41
CA PHE A 377 10.75 -17.93 6.81
C PHE A 377 10.45 -19.19 7.63
N THR A 378 11.14 -20.29 7.30
CA THR A 378 11.00 -21.52 8.04
C THR A 378 12.36 -22.12 8.43
N SER A 379 12.42 -22.71 9.61
CA SER A 379 13.61 -23.40 10.11
C SER A 379 13.40 -24.92 10.09
N MET A 380 13.95 -25.56 9.08
CA MET A 380 14.01 -27.03 8.99
C MET A 380 15.09 -27.62 9.90
N GLY A 381 16.02 -26.77 10.36
CA GLY A 381 17.09 -27.18 11.27
C GLY A 381 16.61 -27.69 12.61
N SER A 382 15.47 -27.18 13.11
CA SER A 382 14.81 -27.70 14.33
C SER A 382 14.24 -29.11 14.14
N LEU A 383 13.93 -29.49 12.90
CA LEU A 383 13.39 -30.80 12.54
C LEU A 383 14.50 -31.78 12.14
N GLY A 384 15.77 -31.34 12.10
CA GLY A 384 16.91 -32.19 11.71
C GLY A 384 16.98 -32.53 10.22
N ILE A 385 16.27 -31.80 9.35
CA ILE A 385 16.22 -32.05 7.90
C ILE A 385 16.90 -30.94 7.09
N PRO A 386 17.29 -31.22 5.82
CA PRO A 386 17.80 -30.21 4.91
C PRO A 386 16.71 -29.16 4.56
N PRO A 387 17.09 -27.97 4.08
CA PRO A 387 16.14 -26.96 3.68
C PRO A 387 15.36 -27.38 2.44
N ILE A 388 14.18 -26.81 2.27
CA ILE A 388 13.32 -27.04 1.11
C ILE A 388 13.20 -25.77 0.26
N TYR A 389 12.90 -25.92 -1.02
CA TYR A 389 12.35 -24.86 -1.84
C TYR A 389 10.84 -24.84 -1.63
N HIS A 390 10.36 -23.81 -0.97
CA HIS A 390 8.92 -23.62 -0.79
C HIS A 390 8.37 -22.78 -1.94
N HIS A 391 7.18 -23.14 -2.44
CA HIS A 391 6.51 -22.34 -3.46
C HIS A 391 6.05 -20.99 -2.89
N LEU A 392 5.96 -19.98 -3.75
CA LEU A 392 5.29 -18.71 -3.42
C LEU A 392 3.79 -18.86 -3.63
N TYR A 393 3.00 -18.34 -2.72
CA TYR A 393 1.55 -18.40 -2.85
C TYR A 393 1.03 -17.43 -3.91
N ASP A 394 0.09 -17.89 -4.76
CA ASP A 394 -0.62 -17.02 -5.72
C ASP A 394 -1.73 -16.18 -5.06
N PHE A 395 -1.89 -16.30 -3.75
CA PHE A 395 -2.70 -15.45 -2.91
C PHE A 395 -1.80 -14.51 -2.10
N GLY A 396 -2.22 -13.25 -1.97
CA GLY A 396 -1.42 -12.24 -1.27
C GLY A 396 -0.29 -11.66 -2.11
N ASN A 397 0.76 -11.17 -1.44
CA ASN A 397 1.83 -10.43 -2.11
C ASN A 397 3.24 -10.73 -1.55
N LEU A 398 3.41 -11.87 -0.90
CA LEU A 398 4.68 -12.31 -0.33
C LEU A 398 5.70 -12.62 -1.44
N PRO A 399 6.83 -11.88 -1.54
CA PRO A 399 7.78 -12.04 -2.65
C PRO A 399 8.90 -13.04 -2.38
N ILE A 400 9.17 -13.37 -1.12
CA ILE A 400 10.33 -14.19 -0.74
C ILE A 400 9.91 -15.24 0.27
N PHE A 401 10.32 -16.49 0.01
CA PHE A 401 10.28 -17.57 0.97
C PHE A 401 11.70 -18.08 1.22
N GLY A 402 12.12 -18.10 2.49
CA GLY A 402 13.43 -18.59 2.91
C GLY A 402 13.32 -19.81 3.81
N ALA A 403 14.21 -20.80 3.61
CA ALA A 403 14.31 -21.95 4.48
C ALA A 403 15.77 -22.24 4.77
N PHE A 404 16.12 -22.53 6.02
CA PHE A 404 17.42 -23.09 6.35
C PHE A 404 17.32 -24.47 7.00
N GLY A 405 18.29 -25.32 6.67
CA GLY A 405 18.39 -26.68 7.16
C GLY A 405 19.15 -26.82 8.46
N CYS A 406 19.46 -28.06 8.80
CA CYS A 406 20.32 -28.38 9.94
C CYS A 406 21.75 -27.91 9.70
N LYS A 407 22.45 -27.63 10.80
CA LYS A 407 23.87 -27.27 10.76
C LYS A 407 24.71 -28.52 10.43
N ARG A 408 25.69 -28.34 9.55
CA ARG A 408 26.64 -29.39 9.22
C ARG A 408 28.08 -28.93 9.42
N LYS A 409 28.98 -29.87 9.67
CA LYS A 409 30.43 -29.64 9.71
C LYS A 409 31.02 -30.09 8.36
N ALA A 410 31.98 -29.32 7.89
CA ALA A 410 32.78 -29.68 6.73
C ALA A 410 34.24 -29.31 7.00
N TYR A 411 35.18 -30.08 6.41
CA TYR A 411 36.60 -29.79 6.48
C TYR A 411 37.00 -29.13 5.16
N GLU A 412 37.59 -27.96 5.24
CA GLU A 412 38.15 -27.25 4.08
C GLU A 412 39.67 -27.39 4.09
N LEU A 413 40.21 -27.79 2.98
CA LEU A 413 41.66 -27.82 2.77
C LEU A 413 42.15 -26.41 2.48
N GLN A 414 43.11 -25.94 3.28
CA GLN A 414 43.73 -24.64 3.08
C GLN A 414 44.90 -24.75 2.07
N GLU A 415 45.38 -23.59 1.58
CA GLU A 415 46.50 -23.55 0.63
C GLU A 415 47.79 -24.15 1.18
N ASP A 416 47.99 -24.16 2.51
CA ASP A 416 49.10 -24.76 3.21
C ASP A 416 48.97 -26.30 3.42
N GLY A 417 47.88 -26.90 2.91
CA GLY A 417 47.59 -28.33 3.06
C GLY A 417 46.93 -28.70 4.39
N THR A 418 46.66 -27.74 5.29
CA THR A 418 45.94 -28.04 6.54
C THR A 418 44.45 -28.12 6.32
N ALA A 419 43.78 -28.99 7.07
CA ALA A 419 42.31 -29.10 7.06
C ALA A 419 41.71 -28.29 8.23
N VAL A 420 40.82 -27.37 7.91
CA VAL A 420 40.10 -26.54 8.91
C VAL A 420 38.65 -26.96 8.98
N GLU A 421 38.16 -27.29 10.17
CA GLU A 421 36.74 -27.55 10.41
C GLU A 421 35.96 -26.25 10.34
N ARG A 422 34.94 -26.22 9.47
CA ARG A 422 33.97 -25.13 9.36
C ARG A 422 32.55 -25.62 9.60
N LYS A 423 31.70 -24.71 10.04
CA LYS A 423 30.27 -24.97 10.24
C LYS A 423 29.46 -24.30 9.15
N TYR A 424 28.63 -25.09 8.51
CA TYR A 424 27.74 -24.63 7.44
C TYR A 424 26.28 -24.80 7.80
N VAL A 425 25.47 -23.95 7.20
CA VAL A 425 24.04 -24.16 7.06
C VAL A 425 23.67 -23.95 5.60
N ASP A 426 22.87 -24.87 5.09
CA ASP A 426 22.36 -24.78 3.73
C ASP A 426 21.06 -23.96 3.77
N PHE A 427 20.94 -23.03 2.85
CA PHE A 427 19.87 -22.07 2.76
C PHE A 427 19.23 -22.14 1.40
N ARG A 428 17.89 -22.15 1.33
CA ARG A 428 17.15 -22.12 0.08
C ARG A 428 16.15 -20.98 0.08
N PHE A 429 16.16 -20.23 -1.02
CA PHE A 429 15.27 -19.11 -1.25
C PHE A 429 14.45 -19.36 -2.50
N THR A 430 13.15 -19.09 -2.41
CA THR A 430 12.27 -18.91 -3.55
C THR A 430 11.91 -17.43 -3.60
N VAL A 431 12.21 -16.76 -4.71
CA VAL A 431 12.02 -15.30 -4.84
C VAL A 431 11.24 -14.97 -6.08
N ASP A 432 10.42 -13.92 -6.00
CA ASP A 432 9.68 -13.39 -7.13
C ASP A 432 10.62 -12.50 -7.97
N GLU A 433 10.99 -12.94 -9.17
CA GLU A 433 11.94 -12.21 -10.02
C GLU A 433 11.40 -10.88 -10.55
N ARG A 434 10.11 -10.63 -10.43
CA ARG A 434 9.48 -9.39 -10.91
C ARG A 434 9.78 -8.18 -10.02
N ILE A 435 10.26 -8.40 -8.78
CA ILE A 435 10.54 -7.29 -7.84
C ILE A 435 11.90 -6.63 -8.12
N VAL A 436 12.92 -7.43 -8.45
CA VAL A 436 14.28 -6.99 -8.82
C VAL A 436 14.94 -8.04 -9.72
N ASP A 437 15.96 -7.64 -10.47
CA ASP A 437 16.70 -8.55 -11.35
C ASP A 437 17.69 -9.45 -10.61
N GLY A 438 18.24 -10.43 -11.33
CA GLY A 438 19.22 -11.37 -10.80
C GLY A 438 20.52 -10.72 -10.31
N PHE A 439 20.94 -9.62 -10.95
CA PHE A 439 22.13 -8.88 -10.51
C PHE A 439 21.92 -8.24 -9.14
N TYR A 440 20.74 -7.66 -8.92
CA TYR A 440 20.37 -7.07 -7.65
C TYR A 440 20.31 -8.13 -6.53
N TYR A 441 19.72 -9.30 -6.80
CA TYR A 441 19.73 -10.43 -5.87
C TYR A 441 21.16 -10.90 -5.56
N ALA A 442 22.02 -11.04 -6.57
CA ALA A 442 23.41 -11.44 -6.37
C ALA A 442 24.19 -10.44 -5.51
N ALA A 443 23.97 -9.14 -5.71
CA ALA A 443 24.58 -8.08 -4.90
C ALA A 443 24.10 -8.15 -3.44
N PHE A 444 22.80 -8.36 -3.23
CA PHE A 444 22.22 -8.54 -1.90
C PHE A 444 22.79 -9.78 -1.19
N LEU A 445 22.83 -10.95 -1.86
CA LEU A 445 23.36 -12.20 -1.28
C LEU A 445 24.85 -12.09 -0.95
N LYS A 446 25.64 -11.41 -1.81
CA LYS A 446 27.06 -11.13 -1.52
C LYS A 446 27.23 -10.27 -0.27
N TYR A 447 26.39 -9.26 -0.09
CA TYR A 447 26.39 -8.41 1.10
C TYR A 447 25.91 -9.18 2.34
N PHE A 448 24.87 -9.99 2.21
CA PHE A 448 24.36 -10.86 3.27
C PHE A 448 25.43 -11.83 3.79
N ARG A 449 26.15 -12.52 2.89
CA ARG A 449 27.28 -13.40 3.24
C ARG A 449 28.39 -12.65 3.98
N ARG A 450 28.68 -11.41 3.58
CA ARG A 450 29.68 -10.56 4.27
C ARG A 450 29.28 -10.30 5.71
N MET A 451 28.01 -9.99 5.98
CA MET A 451 27.53 -9.75 7.33
C MET A 451 27.55 -10.98 8.23
N LEU A 452 27.28 -12.16 7.67
CA LEU A 452 27.43 -13.42 8.42
C LEU A 452 28.89 -13.73 8.80
N ARG A 453 29.84 -13.28 7.98
CA ARG A 453 31.27 -13.38 8.31
C ARG A 453 31.72 -12.36 9.36
N HIS A 454 31.03 -11.23 9.45
CA HIS A 454 31.31 -10.12 10.36
C HIS A 454 30.05 -9.72 11.11
N PRO A 455 29.48 -10.59 11.95
CA PRO A 455 28.17 -10.38 12.56
C PRO A 455 28.18 -9.28 13.62
N GLU A 456 29.33 -8.86 14.12
CA GLU A 456 29.52 -7.74 15.05
C GLU A 456 28.99 -6.41 14.51
N VAL A 457 28.91 -6.25 13.18
CA VAL A 457 28.32 -5.05 12.56
C VAL A 457 26.82 -4.92 12.83
N LEU A 458 26.17 -5.96 13.31
CA LEU A 458 24.74 -6.00 13.62
C LEU A 458 24.41 -5.41 14.98
N ASP A 459 25.41 -5.14 15.82
CA ASP A 459 25.21 -4.56 17.16
C ASP A 459 24.82 -3.07 17.09
N ASN A 460 25.17 -2.40 16.01
CA ASN A 460 24.86 -1.00 15.79
C ASN A 460 23.92 -0.81 14.61
N PRO A 461 23.06 0.22 14.62
CA PRO A 461 22.23 0.54 13.46
C PRO A 461 23.09 0.90 12.24
N PRO A 462 22.58 0.79 10.99
CA PRO A 462 23.33 1.20 9.80
C PRO A 462 23.56 2.72 9.81
N GLU A 463 24.71 3.15 9.33
CA GLU A 463 25.03 4.58 9.16
C GLU A 463 24.04 5.27 8.21
N THR A 464 23.63 4.57 7.17
CA THR A 464 22.69 5.08 6.15
C THR A 464 21.65 4.03 5.78
N VAL A 465 20.43 4.49 5.53
CA VAL A 465 19.36 3.69 4.93
C VAL A 465 19.05 4.26 3.56
N VAL A 466 19.29 3.45 2.53
CA VAL A 466 19.01 3.83 1.14
C VAL A 466 17.50 3.81 0.93
N LYS A 467 16.95 4.90 0.38
CA LYS A 467 15.53 4.95 -0.01
C LYS A 467 15.32 4.24 -1.33
N ASP A 468 14.23 3.50 -1.42
CA ASP A 468 13.84 2.87 -2.70
C ASP A 468 13.41 3.93 -3.71
N ILE A 469 13.56 3.60 -4.99
CA ILE A 469 13.14 4.46 -6.11
C ILE A 469 11.61 4.42 -6.19
N VAL A 470 10.99 5.56 -6.02
CA VAL A 470 9.52 5.70 -5.98
C VAL A 470 9.04 6.82 -6.87
#